data_a9ffcca326eec4dd144d2a052fb32e83
#
_entry.id   a9ffcca326eec4dd144d2a052fb32e83
#
_cell.length_a   1.000
_cell.length_b   1.000
_cell.length_c   1.000
_cell.angle_alpha   90.00
_cell.angle_beta   90.00
_cell.angle_gamma   90.00
#
_symmetry.space_group_name_H-M   'P 1'
#
loop_
_entity.id
_entity.type
_entity.pdbx_description
1 polymer ?
#
loop_
_entity_poly.entity_id
_entity_poly.type
_entity_poly.pdbx_seq_one_letter_code
_entity_poly.pdbx_strand_id
1 'polypeptide(L)'
;MQTDDGRVEYLCTVDKRKMEHAFGMAGLALHDVAEKLCQSLAGHWAQGRKPETWKPPFNNAKLASLDEFSGRTTQEAMEMFLNRTSTLHTLLGHYQIEQQQRSAGIVEKVRSAVKRDVNAKHLAHRFNKHLTVTGEGNPLRVDFLGQRYACYFLQITRSERGLEANTERAFGKLFELEAVRRLVKKPKKSLGLLEDERPEVFELLMVGNRQDPIQRRAIYQIEALADRKAVIARTEQTAEDAAERVSHQERRAA
;
A
#
# COMPACT_ATOMS: atom_id res chain seq x y z
N MET A 1 17.82 0.28 -20.79
CA MET A 1 18.35 1.61 -21.10
C MET A 1 19.75 1.46 -21.65
N GLN A 2 20.11 2.21 -22.66
CA GLN A 2 21.50 2.27 -23.15
C GLN A 2 22.05 3.64 -22.76
N THR A 3 23.25 3.64 -22.17
CA THR A 3 23.98 4.84 -21.78
C THR A 3 24.83 5.35 -22.95
N ASP A 4 25.31 6.60 -22.88
CA ASP A 4 26.14 7.21 -23.94
C ASP A 4 27.47 6.46 -24.17
N ASP A 5 27.96 5.73 -23.16
CA ASP A 5 29.14 4.85 -23.28
C ASP A 5 28.81 3.47 -23.87
N GLY A 6 27.59 3.28 -24.35
CA GLY A 6 27.14 2.06 -25.01
C GLY A 6 26.78 0.90 -24.07
N ARG A 7 26.85 1.08 -22.77
CA ARG A 7 26.41 0.06 -21.80
C ARG A 7 24.90 -0.09 -21.84
N VAL A 8 24.44 -1.32 -21.70
CA VAL A 8 23.01 -1.62 -21.62
C VAL A 8 22.71 -2.06 -20.19
N GLU A 9 21.87 -1.28 -19.53
CA GLU A 9 21.37 -1.59 -18.19
C GLU A 9 19.87 -1.82 -18.26
N TYR A 10 19.36 -2.70 -17.42
CA TYR A 10 17.91 -2.90 -17.29
C TYR A 10 17.50 -2.89 -15.82
N LEU A 11 16.27 -2.49 -15.61
CA LEU A 11 15.62 -2.54 -14.31
C LEU A 11 14.23 -3.15 -14.48
N CYS A 12 13.98 -4.25 -13.79
CA CYS A 12 12.62 -4.76 -13.67
C CYS A 12 11.86 -3.89 -12.66
N THR A 13 10.89 -3.12 -13.15
CA THR A 13 10.09 -2.20 -12.32
C THR A 13 9.04 -2.91 -11.47
N VAL A 14 8.89 -4.22 -11.67
CA VAL A 14 7.95 -5.07 -10.95
C VAL A 14 8.66 -5.64 -9.73
N ASP A 15 8.31 -5.15 -8.53
CA ASP A 15 8.90 -5.64 -7.29
C ASP A 15 8.38 -7.06 -6.94
N LYS A 16 9.30 -8.01 -6.80
CA LYS A 16 9.01 -9.42 -6.53
C LYS A 16 8.14 -9.63 -5.29
N ARG A 17 8.50 -8.97 -4.18
CA ARG A 17 7.78 -9.11 -2.90
C ARG A 17 6.37 -8.55 -2.96
N LYS A 18 6.20 -7.46 -3.70
CA LYS A 18 4.89 -6.83 -3.88
C LYS A 18 3.98 -7.65 -4.77
N MET A 19 4.54 -8.24 -5.82
CA MET A 19 3.80 -9.17 -6.68
C MET A 19 3.39 -10.43 -5.93
N GLU A 20 4.29 -10.99 -5.13
CA GLU A 20 3.98 -12.13 -4.25
C GLU A 20 2.87 -11.79 -3.24
N HIS A 21 2.98 -10.62 -2.61
CA HIS A 21 1.98 -10.16 -1.64
C HIS A 21 0.60 -9.93 -2.28
N ALA A 22 0.56 -9.33 -3.48
CA ALA A 22 -0.67 -9.00 -4.17
C ALA A 22 -1.35 -10.21 -4.83
N PHE A 23 -0.57 -11.13 -5.39
CA PHE A 23 -1.06 -12.20 -6.28
C PHE A 23 -0.56 -13.60 -5.90
N GLY A 24 0.17 -13.75 -4.78
CA GLY A 24 0.72 -15.03 -4.34
C GLY A 24 1.69 -15.65 -5.36
N MET A 25 1.60 -16.95 -5.55
CA MET A 25 2.45 -17.68 -6.52
C MET A 25 2.31 -17.17 -7.97
N ALA A 26 1.12 -16.70 -8.36
CA ALA A 26 0.92 -16.11 -9.69
C ALA A 26 1.72 -14.80 -9.83
N GLY A 27 1.84 -14.01 -8.77
CA GLY A 27 2.67 -12.80 -8.75
C GLY A 27 4.16 -13.09 -8.90
N LEU A 28 4.66 -14.13 -8.24
CA LEU A 28 6.04 -14.59 -8.42
C LEU A 28 6.31 -15.02 -9.87
N ALA A 29 5.41 -15.79 -10.46
CA ALA A 29 5.53 -16.20 -11.85
C ALA A 29 5.53 -15.01 -12.82
N LEU A 30 4.67 -14.02 -12.60
CA LEU A 30 4.65 -12.77 -13.39
C LEU A 30 5.93 -11.97 -13.24
N HIS A 31 6.48 -11.86 -12.02
CA HIS A 31 7.77 -11.22 -11.79
C HIS A 31 8.89 -11.92 -12.58
N ASP A 32 8.98 -13.25 -12.46
CA ASP A 32 10.02 -14.03 -13.14
C ASP A 32 9.92 -13.93 -14.68
N VAL A 33 8.69 -13.85 -15.22
CA VAL A 33 8.45 -13.56 -16.64
C VAL A 33 8.94 -12.17 -17.01
N ALA A 34 8.59 -11.15 -16.23
CA ALA A 34 9.02 -9.77 -16.47
C ALA A 34 10.55 -9.64 -16.43
N GLU A 35 11.20 -10.26 -15.47
CA GLU A 35 12.66 -10.25 -15.36
C GLU A 35 13.33 -10.94 -16.56
N LYS A 36 12.86 -12.10 -16.98
CA LYS A 36 13.35 -12.80 -18.18
C LYS A 36 13.17 -11.97 -19.46
N LEU A 37 12.06 -11.22 -19.59
CA LEU A 37 11.85 -10.31 -20.70
C LEU A 37 12.89 -9.18 -20.70
N CYS A 38 13.13 -8.53 -19.55
CA CYS A 38 14.14 -7.49 -19.41
C CYS A 38 15.54 -8.01 -19.73
N GLN A 39 15.93 -9.17 -19.21
CA GLN A 39 17.22 -9.80 -19.49
C GLN A 39 17.40 -10.15 -20.96
N SER A 40 16.37 -10.71 -21.60
CA SER A 40 16.39 -11.05 -23.02
C SER A 40 16.53 -9.84 -23.92
N LEU A 41 15.79 -8.76 -23.64
CA LEU A 41 15.89 -7.49 -24.37
C LEU A 41 17.27 -6.85 -24.18
N ALA A 42 17.76 -6.76 -22.94
CA ALA A 42 19.07 -6.22 -22.63
C ALA A 42 20.19 -6.99 -23.33
N GLY A 43 20.14 -8.31 -23.32
CA GLY A 43 21.10 -9.15 -24.04
C GLY A 43 21.06 -8.98 -25.56
N HIS A 44 19.86 -8.80 -26.13
CA HIS A 44 19.69 -8.50 -27.57
C HIS A 44 20.33 -7.14 -27.92
N TRP A 45 20.09 -6.13 -27.13
CA TRP A 45 20.62 -4.78 -27.32
C TRP A 45 22.12 -4.68 -27.07
N ALA A 46 22.63 -5.35 -26.04
CA ALA A 46 24.07 -5.41 -25.74
C ALA A 46 24.90 -6.06 -26.87
N GLN A 47 24.27 -6.87 -27.73
CA GLN A 47 24.87 -7.42 -28.94
C GLN A 47 24.90 -6.42 -30.13
N GLY A 48 24.55 -5.15 -29.92
CA GLY A 48 24.50 -4.11 -30.95
C GLY A 48 23.27 -4.22 -31.86
N ARG A 49 22.29 -5.04 -31.53
CA ARG A 49 21.06 -5.20 -32.31
C ARG A 49 20.05 -4.14 -31.92
N LYS A 50 19.27 -3.64 -32.90
CA LYS A 50 18.24 -2.65 -32.65
C LYS A 50 17.12 -3.24 -31.78
N PRO A 51 16.65 -2.53 -30.72
CA PRO A 51 15.57 -3.02 -29.84
C PRO A 51 14.29 -3.41 -30.59
N GLU A 52 13.96 -2.70 -31.69
CA GLU A 52 12.77 -2.95 -32.51
C GLU A 52 12.80 -4.32 -33.22
N THR A 53 14.00 -4.89 -33.40
CA THR A 53 14.18 -6.21 -34.00
C THR A 53 14.12 -7.34 -32.98
N TRP A 54 13.94 -7.02 -31.71
CA TRP A 54 13.88 -8.01 -30.66
C TRP A 54 12.62 -8.87 -30.75
N LYS A 55 12.81 -10.17 -30.64
CA LYS A 55 11.74 -11.14 -30.56
C LYS A 55 11.62 -11.62 -29.12
N PRO A 56 10.52 -11.31 -28.43
CA PRO A 56 10.33 -11.73 -27.07
C PRO A 56 10.30 -13.27 -26.94
N PRO A 57 10.80 -13.81 -25.84
CA PRO A 57 10.77 -15.26 -25.59
C PRO A 57 9.36 -15.81 -25.30
N PHE A 58 8.37 -14.94 -25.16
CA PHE A 58 6.97 -15.29 -24.90
C PHE A 58 6.07 -14.64 -25.94
N ASN A 59 5.13 -15.39 -26.51
CA ASN A 59 4.28 -14.98 -27.63
C ASN A 59 3.39 -13.76 -27.33
N ASN A 60 3.07 -13.50 -26.07
CA ASN A 60 2.18 -12.42 -25.66
C ASN A 60 2.93 -11.15 -25.18
N ALA A 61 4.25 -11.14 -25.28
CA ALA A 61 5.05 -9.96 -24.95
C ALA A 61 5.38 -9.16 -26.20
N LYS A 62 5.44 -7.83 -26.07
CA LYS A 62 5.85 -6.93 -27.14
C LYS A 62 6.55 -5.70 -26.57
N LEU A 63 7.46 -5.12 -27.32
CA LEU A 63 8.01 -3.80 -27.06
C LEU A 63 6.92 -2.77 -27.38
N ALA A 64 6.57 -1.92 -26.42
CA ALA A 64 5.48 -0.95 -26.61
C ALA A 64 5.97 0.37 -27.20
N SER A 65 7.02 0.97 -26.61
CA SER A 65 7.62 2.23 -27.04
C SER A 65 9.10 2.28 -26.66
N LEU A 66 9.82 3.15 -27.32
CA LEU A 66 11.18 3.55 -26.96
C LEU A 66 11.15 5.06 -26.73
N ASP A 67 11.59 5.49 -25.56
CA ASP A 67 11.65 6.89 -25.20
C ASP A 67 13.09 7.23 -24.81
N GLU A 68 13.51 8.47 -25.10
CA GLU A 68 14.80 9.01 -24.72
C GLU A 68 14.66 9.86 -23.45
N PHE A 69 15.55 9.63 -22.51
CA PHE A 69 15.65 10.41 -21.29
C PHE A 69 17.09 10.86 -21.09
N SER A 70 17.26 12.10 -20.69
CA SER A 70 18.56 12.67 -20.35
C SER A 70 18.63 12.95 -18.85
N GLY A 71 19.72 12.58 -18.23
CA GLY A 71 20.04 12.85 -16.82
C GLY A 71 21.53 13.02 -16.65
N ARG A 72 21.96 13.64 -15.56
CA ARG A 72 23.39 13.79 -15.26
C ARG A 72 24.07 12.45 -14.92
N THR A 73 23.28 11.51 -14.45
CA THR A 73 23.70 10.14 -14.15
C THR A 73 22.69 9.16 -14.72
N THR A 74 23.11 7.91 -14.96
CA THR A 74 22.24 6.81 -15.35
C THR A 74 21.09 6.60 -14.35
N GLN A 75 21.36 6.74 -13.06
CA GLN A 75 20.37 6.60 -12.01
C GLN A 75 19.31 7.70 -12.08
N GLU A 76 19.72 8.97 -12.28
CA GLU A 76 18.80 10.09 -12.42
C GLU A 76 17.89 9.94 -13.65
N ALA A 77 18.45 9.55 -14.79
CA ALA A 77 17.70 9.28 -16.01
C ALA A 77 16.71 8.11 -15.80
N MET A 78 17.11 7.07 -15.10
CA MET A 78 16.26 5.92 -14.77
C MET A 78 15.12 6.29 -13.81
N GLU A 79 15.38 7.09 -12.79
CA GLU A 79 14.36 7.61 -11.88
C GLU A 79 13.35 8.51 -12.60
N MET A 80 13.82 9.39 -13.49
CA MET A 80 12.93 10.22 -14.32
C MET A 80 12.03 9.35 -15.23
N PHE A 81 12.61 8.33 -15.86
CA PHE A 81 11.85 7.39 -16.68
C PHE A 81 10.79 6.65 -15.85
N LEU A 82 11.18 6.11 -14.69
CA LEU A 82 10.28 5.38 -13.81
C LEU A 82 9.13 6.27 -13.30
N ASN A 83 9.44 7.49 -12.92
CA ASN A 83 8.44 8.46 -12.46
C ASN A 83 7.43 8.84 -13.55
N ARG A 84 7.82 8.78 -14.82
CA ARG A 84 6.95 9.13 -15.94
C ARG A 84 6.17 7.95 -16.50
N THR A 85 6.74 6.74 -16.49
CA THR A 85 6.20 5.59 -17.20
C THR A 85 5.64 4.49 -16.32
N SER A 86 6.09 4.40 -15.07
CA SER A 86 5.71 3.33 -14.16
C SER A 86 4.83 3.82 -13.03
N THR A 87 3.52 3.73 -13.23
CA THR A 87 2.52 3.95 -12.17
C THR A 87 2.78 3.04 -10.96
N LEU A 88 3.21 1.81 -11.18
CA LEU A 88 3.54 0.86 -10.11
C LEU A 88 4.81 1.24 -9.34
N HIS A 89 5.82 1.80 -10.00
CA HIS A 89 7.06 2.23 -9.34
C HIS A 89 6.84 3.50 -8.51
N THR A 90 6.21 4.52 -9.11
CA THR A 90 5.89 5.79 -8.46
C THR A 90 4.96 5.58 -7.26
N LEU A 91 3.94 4.74 -7.43
CA LEU A 91 3.01 4.36 -6.37
C LEU A 91 3.69 3.67 -5.19
N LEU A 92 4.82 3.00 -5.38
CA LEU A 92 5.38 2.13 -4.37
C LEU A 92 6.68 2.65 -3.73
N GLY A 93 7.47 3.49 -4.40
CA GLY A 93 8.73 4.03 -3.88
C GLY A 93 8.55 5.33 -3.09
N HIS A 94 8.03 6.38 -3.71
CA HIS A 94 7.69 7.64 -3.02
C HIS A 94 6.54 7.48 -2.03
N TYR A 95 5.60 6.57 -2.34
CA TYR A 95 4.45 6.28 -1.51
C TYR A 95 4.79 5.73 -0.14
N GLN A 96 5.79 4.86 -0.01
CA GLN A 96 6.16 4.30 1.29
C GLN A 96 6.77 5.36 2.22
N ILE A 97 7.58 6.27 1.70
CA ILE A 97 8.24 7.29 2.53
C ILE A 97 7.25 8.41 2.92
N GLU A 98 6.48 8.95 1.98
CA GLU A 98 5.45 9.95 2.29
C GLU A 98 4.25 9.37 3.03
N GLN A 99 3.86 8.11 2.76
CA GLN A 99 2.80 7.43 3.48
C GLN A 99 3.19 7.14 4.92
N GLN A 100 4.41 6.69 5.18
CA GLN A 100 4.89 6.49 6.55
C GLN A 100 4.90 7.81 7.33
N GLN A 101 5.28 8.93 6.71
CA GLN A 101 5.29 10.23 7.37
C GLN A 101 3.89 10.84 7.57
N ARG A 102 2.97 10.72 6.60
CA ARG A 102 1.62 11.29 6.69
C ARG A 102 0.63 10.39 7.42
N SER A 103 0.73 9.08 7.25
CA SER A 103 -0.07 8.11 8.01
C SER A 103 0.38 8.05 9.47
N ALA A 104 1.69 8.12 9.73
CA ALA A 104 2.21 8.28 11.09
C ALA A 104 1.63 9.52 11.77
N GLY A 105 1.43 10.62 11.03
CA GLY A 105 0.82 11.83 11.56
C GLY A 105 -0.61 11.64 12.07
N ILE A 106 -1.49 10.97 11.32
CA ILE A 106 -2.88 10.75 11.76
C ILE A 106 -2.96 9.68 12.85
N VAL A 107 -2.22 8.58 12.70
CA VAL A 107 -2.15 7.51 13.70
C VAL A 107 -1.70 8.06 15.07
N GLU A 108 -0.65 8.89 15.10
CA GLU A 108 -0.15 9.48 16.34
C GLU A 108 -1.10 10.54 16.93
N LYS A 109 -1.83 11.28 16.09
CA LYS A 109 -2.88 12.20 16.56
C LYS A 109 -4.00 11.43 17.25
N VAL A 110 -4.53 10.38 16.62
CA VAL A 110 -5.57 9.52 17.20
C VAL A 110 -5.06 8.83 18.48
N ARG A 111 -3.86 8.27 18.44
CA ARG A 111 -3.22 7.65 19.62
C ARG A 111 -3.07 8.63 20.78
N SER A 112 -2.66 9.86 20.49
CA SER A 112 -2.53 10.93 21.50
C SER A 112 -3.88 11.34 22.07
N ALA A 113 -4.95 11.36 21.25
CA ALA A 113 -6.30 11.61 21.73
C ALA A 113 -6.79 10.46 22.64
N VAL A 114 -6.57 9.20 22.26
CA VAL A 114 -6.87 8.03 23.11
C VAL A 114 -6.10 8.06 24.42
N LYS A 115 -4.83 8.49 24.42
CA LYS A 115 -4.04 8.63 25.66
C LYS A 115 -4.59 9.68 26.64
N ARG A 116 -5.23 10.72 26.12
CA ARG A 116 -5.85 11.79 26.93
C ARG A 116 -7.18 11.35 27.56
N ASP A 117 -7.87 10.40 26.95
CA ASP A 117 -9.10 9.82 27.52
C ASP A 117 -8.74 8.87 28.66
N VAL A 118 -9.13 9.25 29.89
CA VAL A 118 -8.86 8.47 31.12
C VAL A 118 -9.39 7.03 31.00
N ASN A 119 -10.53 6.85 30.33
CA ASN A 119 -11.20 5.57 30.18
C ASN A 119 -10.62 4.72 29.04
N ALA A 120 -9.89 5.31 28.12
CA ALA A 120 -9.37 4.66 26.93
C ALA A 120 -7.83 4.61 26.88
N LYS A 121 -7.12 5.29 27.80
CA LYS A 121 -5.64 5.36 27.80
C LYS A 121 -4.95 3.99 27.74
N HIS A 122 -5.58 2.95 28.28
CA HIS A 122 -5.08 1.58 28.23
C HIS A 122 -5.04 1.01 26.80
N LEU A 123 -5.80 1.58 25.84
CA LEU A 123 -5.79 1.17 24.45
C LEU A 123 -4.58 1.70 23.67
N ALA A 124 -3.84 2.66 24.22
CA ALA A 124 -2.73 3.31 23.50
C ALA A 124 -1.59 2.35 23.12
N HIS A 125 -1.44 1.21 23.80
CA HIS A 125 -0.46 0.18 23.46
C HIS A 125 -0.92 -0.72 22.30
N ARG A 126 -2.17 -0.62 21.88
CA ARG A 126 -2.77 -1.36 20.75
C ARG A 126 -2.50 -0.74 19.39
N PHE A 127 -1.88 0.44 19.34
CA PHE A 127 -1.50 1.12 18.10
C PHE A 127 -0.18 0.57 17.52
N ASN A 128 -0.06 0.66 16.18
CA ASN A 128 1.13 0.23 15.43
C ASN A 128 1.53 -1.23 15.68
N LYS A 129 0.57 -2.12 15.68
CA LYS A 129 0.82 -3.56 15.87
C LYS A 129 1.36 -4.19 14.59
N HIS A 130 2.19 -5.20 14.77
CA HIS A 130 2.73 -6.02 13.69
C HIS A 130 2.18 -7.44 13.82
N LEU A 131 1.57 -7.92 12.75
CA LEU A 131 1.14 -9.30 12.63
C LEU A 131 2.15 -10.06 11.78
N THR A 132 2.78 -11.07 12.36
CA THR A 132 3.74 -11.92 11.66
C THR A 132 3.15 -13.31 11.54
N VAL A 133 3.04 -13.83 10.32
CA VAL A 133 2.74 -15.25 10.13
C VAL A 133 4.06 -16.01 10.29
N THR A 134 4.11 -16.93 11.26
CA THR A 134 5.32 -17.74 11.47
C THR A 134 5.68 -18.50 10.18
N GLY A 135 6.86 -18.20 9.66
CA GLY A 135 7.43 -18.88 8.48
C GLY A 135 7.22 -18.19 7.13
N GLU A 136 6.41 -17.14 7.03
CA GLU A 136 6.11 -16.50 5.75
C GLU A 136 6.02 -14.97 5.86
N GLY A 137 6.84 -14.27 5.08
CA GLY A 137 6.60 -12.87 4.67
C GLY A 137 7.00 -11.78 5.67
N ASN A 138 6.87 -10.54 5.20
CA ASN A 138 7.06 -9.34 6.02
C ASN A 138 5.88 -9.17 6.99
N PRO A 139 6.14 -8.68 8.23
CA PRO A 139 5.07 -8.41 9.18
C PRO A 139 4.09 -7.38 8.60
N LEU A 140 2.80 -7.68 8.68
CA LEU A 140 1.73 -6.76 8.31
C LEU A 140 1.53 -5.77 9.46
N ARG A 141 1.72 -4.48 9.19
CA ARG A 141 1.50 -3.44 10.19
C ARG A 141 0.03 -3.05 10.22
N VAL A 142 -0.57 -3.06 11.40
CA VAL A 142 -1.94 -2.60 11.64
C VAL A 142 -1.91 -1.32 12.47
N ASP A 143 -2.63 -0.28 12.03
CA ASP A 143 -2.60 1.01 12.72
C ASP A 143 -3.20 0.90 14.14
N PHE A 144 -4.30 0.16 14.30
CA PHE A 144 -4.87 -0.20 15.59
C PHE A 144 -5.40 -1.64 15.57
N LEU A 145 -5.01 -2.44 16.57
CA LEU A 145 -5.47 -3.80 16.77
C LEU A 145 -5.88 -3.99 18.24
N GLY A 146 -7.18 -3.98 18.46
CA GLY A 146 -7.79 -4.21 19.77
C GLY A 146 -8.25 -5.66 19.97
N GLN A 147 -9.09 -5.87 20.98
CA GLN A 147 -9.67 -7.18 21.28
C GLN A 147 -10.72 -7.58 20.25
N ARG A 148 -11.58 -6.64 19.83
CA ARG A 148 -12.67 -6.89 18.88
C ARG A 148 -12.66 -5.98 17.66
N TYR A 149 -11.80 -4.96 17.64
CA TYR A 149 -11.76 -3.95 16.62
C TYR A 149 -10.36 -3.82 16.04
N ALA A 150 -10.28 -3.85 14.72
CA ALA A 150 -9.05 -3.54 13.98
C ALA A 150 -9.32 -2.45 12.95
N CYS A 151 -8.47 -1.45 12.89
CA CYS A 151 -8.64 -0.40 11.90
C CYS A 151 -7.33 0.16 11.37
N TYR A 152 -7.46 0.77 10.19
CA TYR A 152 -6.48 1.67 9.59
C TYR A 152 -7.02 3.08 9.57
N PHE A 153 -6.13 4.07 9.70
CA PHE A 153 -6.48 5.48 9.61
C PHE A 153 -6.02 6.08 8.30
N LEU A 154 -6.84 6.93 7.70
CA LEU A 154 -6.53 7.65 6.48
C LEU A 154 -6.92 9.12 6.61
N GLN A 155 -5.94 10.02 6.51
CA GLN A 155 -6.21 11.45 6.40
C GLN A 155 -6.60 11.80 4.97
N ILE A 156 -7.80 12.32 4.77
CA ILE A 156 -8.24 12.81 3.46
C ILE A 156 -7.70 14.22 3.23
N THR A 157 -6.94 14.42 2.18
CA THR A 157 -6.35 15.73 1.84
C THR A 157 -7.36 16.63 1.13
N ARG A 158 -7.16 17.97 1.21
CA ARG A 158 -8.04 18.98 0.60
C ARG A 158 -7.57 19.41 -0.78
N SER A 159 -6.70 18.69 -1.46
CA SER A 159 -6.19 19.08 -2.77
C SER A 159 -6.71 18.16 -3.86
N GLU A 160 -7.04 18.72 -5.03
CA GLU A 160 -7.45 17.93 -6.20
C GLU A 160 -6.36 16.93 -6.63
N ARG A 161 -5.09 17.35 -6.59
CA ARG A 161 -3.95 16.45 -6.85
C ARG A 161 -3.84 15.33 -5.82
N GLY A 162 -4.37 15.52 -4.61
CA GLY A 162 -4.42 14.50 -3.56
C GLY A 162 -5.60 13.54 -3.69
N LEU A 163 -6.55 13.76 -4.60
CA LEU A 163 -7.75 12.94 -4.72
C LEU A 163 -7.40 11.51 -5.15
N GLU A 164 -6.64 11.36 -6.24
CA GLU A 164 -6.15 10.06 -6.70
C GLU A 164 -5.31 9.38 -5.62
N ALA A 165 -4.36 10.14 -5.05
CA ALA A 165 -3.51 9.66 -3.98
C ALA A 165 -4.29 9.18 -2.74
N ASN A 166 -5.41 9.83 -2.38
CA ASN A 166 -6.28 9.38 -1.30
C ASN A 166 -6.96 8.05 -1.64
N THR A 167 -7.47 7.92 -2.87
CA THR A 167 -8.16 6.71 -3.34
C THR A 167 -7.19 5.53 -3.41
N GLU A 168 -6.00 5.73 -3.91
CA GLU A 168 -4.97 4.70 -3.99
C GLU A 168 -4.50 4.24 -2.61
N ARG A 169 -4.28 5.18 -1.68
CA ARG A 169 -3.95 4.86 -0.27
C ARG A 169 -5.07 4.05 0.39
N ALA A 170 -6.30 4.48 0.17
CA ALA A 170 -7.45 3.74 0.69
C ALA A 170 -7.47 2.32 0.14
N PHE A 171 -7.22 2.16 -1.16
CA PHE A 171 -7.16 0.84 -1.79
C PHE A 171 -6.12 -0.05 -1.14
N GLY A 172 -4.89 0.44 -0.93
CA GLY A 172 -3.84 -0.28 -0.23
C GLY A 172 -4.27 -0.69 1.18
N LYS A 173 -4.80 0.25 1.98
CA LYS A 173 -5.26 -0.03 3.35
C LYS A 173 -6.47 -0.97 3.42
N LEU A 174 -7.39 -0.88 2.49
CA LEU A 174 -8.52 -1.83 2.38
C LEU A 174 -8.04 -3.24 2.05
N PHE A 175 -7.03 -3.36 1.19
CA PHE A 175 -6.43 -4.64 0.85
C PHE A 175 -5.68 -5.25 2.04
N GLU A 176 -4.89 -4.45 2.75
CA GLU A 176 -4.23 -4.85 3.98
C GLU A 176 -5.24 -5.27 5.06
N LEU A 177 -6.34 -4.53 5.21
CA LEU A 177 -7.40 -4.82 6.19
C LEU A 177 -8.12 -6.14 5.87
N GLU A 178 -8.36 -6.42 4.59
CA GLU A 178 -8.86 -7.72 4.14
C GLU A 178 -7.87 -8.85 4.46
N ALA A 179 -6.58 -8.62 4.27
CA ALA A 179 -5.53 -9.57 4.63
C ALA A 179 -5.50 -9.82 6.14
N VAL A 180 -5.56 -8.77 6.98
CA VAL A 180 -5.68 -8.89 8.45
C VAL A 180 -6.89 -9.74 8.83
N ARG A 181 -8.06 -9.47 8.23
CA ARG A 181 -9.30 -10.21 8.48
C ARG A 181 -9.16 -11.69 8.17
N ARG A 182 -8.46 -12.04 7.09
CA ARG A 182 -8.19 -13.43 6.71
C ARG A 182 -7.20 -14.09 7.67
N LEU A 183 -6.17 -13.36 8.08
CA LEU A 183 -5.14 -13.85 8.99
C LEU A 183 -5.69 -14.15 10.37
N VAL A 184 -6.50 -13.26 10.95
CA VAL A 184 -7.10 -13.42 12.29
C VAL A 184 -8.00 -14.66 12.40
N LYS A 185 -8.49 -15.19 11.27
CA LYS A 185 -9.23 -16.46 11.22
C LYS A 185 -8.33 -17.70 11.36
N LYS A 186 -7.00 -17.56 11.18
CA LYS A 186 -6.04 -18.65 11.34
C LYS A 186 -5.78 -18.97 12.82
N PRO A 187 -5.23 -20.15 13.16
CA PRO A 187 -4.88 -20.51 14.55
C PRO A 187 -3.91 -19.48 15.15
N LYS A 188 -4.20 -19.01 16.37
CA LYS A 188 -3.50 -17.92 17.07
C LYS A 188 -2.00 -18.14 17.24
N LYS A 189 -1.55 -19.37 17.50
CA LYS A 189 -0.13 -19.71 17.70
C LYS A 189 0.76 -19.35 16.52
N SER A 190 0.18 -19.21 15.33
CA SER A 190 0.90 -18.86 14.10
C SER A 190 1.01 -17.35 13.85
N LEU A 191 0.37 -16.49 14.65
CA LEU A 191 0.21 -15.06 14.38
C LEU A 191 0.86 -14.13 15.40
N GLY A 192 1.37 -14.65 16.52
CA GLY A 192 1.88 -13.81 17.61
C GLY A 192 0.82 -12.92 18.27
N LEU A 193 -0.47 -13.23 18.09
CA LEU A 193 -1.58 -12.54 18.73
C LEU A 193 -1.70 -12.97 20.19
N LEU A 194 -2.07 -12.02 21.05
CA LEU A 194 -2.47 -12.32 22.43
C LEU A 194 -3.78 -13.14 22.40
N GLU A 195 -4.02 -13.91 23.47
CA GLU A 195 -5.18 -14.82 23.51
C GLU A 195 -6.53 -14.12 23.38
N ASP A 196 -6.62 -12.87 23.79
CA ASP A 196 -7.80 -12.01 23.77
C ASP A 196 -7.95 -11.18 22.49
N GLU A 197 -6.96 -11.17 21.59
CA GLU A 197 -7.01 -10.40 20.34
C GLU A 197 -7.77 -11.16 19.23
N ARG A 198 -9.07 -10.92 19.12
CA ARG A 198 -9.93 -11.45 18.03
C ARG A 198 -10.84 -10.38 17.46
N PRO A 199 -10.31 -9.45 16.68
CA PRO A 199 -11.15 -8.44 16.08
C PRO A 199 -12.22 -9.08 15.18
N GLU A 200 -13.46 -8.65 15.38
CA GLU A 200 -14.63 -9.02 14.60
C GLU A 200 -15.00 -7.91 13.63
N VAL A 201 -14.69 -6.67 13.98
CA VAL A 201 -14.95 -5.48 13.19
C VAL A 201 -13.65 -4.97 12.58
N PHE A 202 -13.66 -4.82 11.25
CA PHE A 202 -12.53 -4.34 10.46
C PHE A 202 -12.95 -3.09 9.71
N GLU A 203 -12.28 -1.95 9.98
CA GLU A 203 -12.75 -0.66 9.51
C GLU A 203 -11.61 0.21 8.99
N LEU A 204 -11.85 0.91 7.87
CA LEU A 204 -11.01 2.02 7.42
C LEU A 204 -11.62 3.31 7.95
N LEU A 205 -10.97 3.94 8.92
CA LEU A 205 -11.36 5.24 9.45
C LEU A 205 -10.69 6.36 8.67
N MET A 206 -11.52 7.08 7.92
CA MET A 206 -11.10 8.27 7.20
C MET A 206 -11.31 9.50 8.09
N VAL A 207 -10.32 10.38 8.14
CA VAL A 207 -10.47 11.69 8.78
C VAL A 207 -10.55 12.76 7.71
N GLY A 208 -11.72 13.40 7.59
CA GLY A 208 -12.01 14.38 6.55
C GLY A 208 -13.39 15.01 6.70
N ASN A 209 -13.65 16.04 5.90
CA ASN A 209 -14.91 16.76 5.93
C ASN A 209 -15.79 16.41 4.72
N ARG A 210 -16.93 15.77 4.95
CA ARG A 210 -17.92 15.42 3.90
C ARG A 210 -18.58 16.63 3.26
N GLN A 211 -18.53 17.80 3.90
CA GLN A 211 -19.10 19.03 3.34
C GLN A 211 -18.15 19.69 2.35
N ASP A 212 -16.84 19.41 2.43
CA ASP A 212 -15.86 19.85 1.43
C ASP A 212 -16.05 19.06 0.12
N PRO A 213 -16.32 19.72 -1.02
CA PRO A 213 -16.63 19.04 -2.28
C PRO A 213 -15.52 18.09 -2.77
N ILE A 214 -14.24 18.49 -2.55
CA ILE A 214 -13.07 17.71 -2.97
C ILE A 214 -12.97 16.45 -2.11
N GLN A 215 -13.00 16.61 -0.79
CA GLN A 215 -12.92 15.50 0.14
C GLN A 215 -14.13 14.56 0.02
N ARG A 216 -15.33 15.11 -0.17
CA ARG A 216 -16.55 14.33 -0.37
C ARG A 216 -16.45 13.38 -1.54
N ARG A 217 -15.90 13.83 -2.67
CA ARG A 217 -15.70 12.96 -3.85
C ARG A 217 -14.78 11.78 -3.54
N ALA A 218 -13.63 12.03 -2.86
CA ALA A 218 -12.72 10.97 -2.45
C ALA A 218 -13.41 9.98 -1.48
N ILE A 219 -14.12 10.50 -0.48
CA ILE A 219 -14.82 9.70 0.52
C ILE A 219 -15.81 8.74 -0.15
N TYR A 220 -16.66 9.21 -1.06
CA TYR A 220 -17.62 8.36 -1.77
C TYR A 220 -16.94 7.28 -2.61
N GLN A 221 -15.85 7.60 -3.28
CA GLN A 221 -15.10 6.61 -4.06
C GLN A 221 -14.52 5.52 -3.15
N ILE A 222 -13.99 5.90 -1.99
CA ILE A 222 -13.40 4.96 -1.02
C ILE A 222 -14.48 4.09 -0.38
N GLU A 223 -15.62 4.66 -0.01
CA GLU A 223 -16.76 3.91 0.52
C GLU A 223 -17.27 2.87 -0.48
N ALA A 224 -17.42 3.24 -1.74
CA ALA A 224 -17.81 2.31 -2.81
C ALA A 224 -16.78 1.18 -3.04
N LEU A 225 -15.49 1.45 -2.82
CA LEU A 225 -14.45 0.42 -2.87
C LEU A 225 -14.53 -0.52 -1.65
N ALA A 226 -14.77 0.03 -0.46
CA ALA A 226 -14.88 -0.74 0.77
C ALA A 226 -16.06 -1.72 0.73
N ASP A 227 -17.20 -1.29 0.22
CA ASP A 227 -18.40 -2.13 0.06
C ASP A 227 -18.10 -3.37 -0.80
N ARG A 228 -17.33 -3.20 -1.89
CA ARG A 228 -16.91 -4.32 -2.76
C ARG A 228 -15.98 -5.32 -2.06
N LYS A 229 -15.29 -4.89 -1.01
CA LYS A 229 -14.35 -5.70 -0.23
C LYS A 229 -14.96 -6.30 1.04
N ALA A 230 -16.22 -6.03 1.30
CA ALA A 230 -16.91 -6.39 2.55
C ALA A 230 -16.14 -5.89 3.80
N VAL A 231 -15.57 -4.69 3.69
CA VAL A 231 -14.88 -3.95 4.74
C VAL A 231 -15.65 -2.66 4.98
N ILE A 232 -15.72 -2.22 6.22
CA ILE A 232 -16.41 -0.98 6.57
C ILE A 232 -15.46 0.20 6.35
N ALA A 233 -15.90 1.22 5.60
CA ALA A 233 -15.24 2.52 5.57
C ALA A 233 -16.12 3.56 6.27
N ARG A 234 -15.54 4.36 7.14
CA ARG A 234 -16.22 5.42 7.84
C ARG A 234 -15.43 6.71 7.85
N THR A 235 -16.15 7.83 7.91
CA THR A 235 -15.53 9.14 7.93
C THR A 235 -15.87 9.84 9.22
N GLU A 236 -14.82 10.28 9.91
CA GLU A 236 -14.86 11.14 11.08
C GLU A 236 -14.31 12.52 10.72
N GLN A 237 -14.72 13.57 11.43
CA GLN A 237 -14.29 14.92 11.11
C GLN A 237 -12.90 15.21 11.65
N THR A 238 -12.59 14.71 12.83
CA THR A 238 -11.34 14.97 13.54
C THR A 238 -10.65 13.70 14.00
N ALA A 239 -9.41 13.83 14.46
CA ALA A 239 -8.69 12.73 15.08
C ALA A 239 -9.29 12.35 16.45
N GLU A 240 -9.89 13.30 17.13
CA GLU A 240 -10.60 13.13 18.39
C GLU A 240 -11.85 12.25 18.20
N ASP A 241 -12.66 12.55 17.17
CA ASP A 241 -13.84 11.72 16.81
C ASP A 241 -13.42 10.29 16.47
N ALA A 242 -12.33 10.14 15.71
CA ALA A 242 -11.77 8.83 15.40
C ALA A 242 -11.29 8.08 16.66
N ALA A 243 -10.71 8.78 17.64
CA ALA A 243 -10.30 8.21 18.90
C ALA A 243 -11.49 7.77 19.76
N GLU A 244 -12.55 8.59 19.81
CA GLU A 244 -13.80 8.26 20.49
C GLU A 244 -14.44 7.00 19.87
N ARG A 245 -14.44 6.90 18.54
CA ARG A 245 -14.93 5.72 17.85
C ARG A 245 -14.14 4.45 18.20
N VAL A 246 -12.81 4.51 18.20
CA VAL A 246 -11.96 3.38 18.63
C VAL A 246 -12.34 2.94 20.04
N SER A 247 -12.45 3.90 20.95
CA SER A 247 -12.80 3.65 22.34
C SER A 247 -14.20 3.05 22.49
N HIS A 248 -15.16 3.51 21.70
CA HIS A 248 -16.52 3.01 21.71
C HIS A 248 -16.63 1.58 21.15
N GLN A 249 -15.92 1.26 20.06
CA GLN A 249 -15.92 -0.08 19.48
C GLN A 249 -15.30 -1.11 20.42
N GLU A 250 -14.26 -0.75 21.14
CA GLU A 250 -13.66 -1.63 22.16
C GLU A 250 -14.55 -1.81 23.40
N ARG A 251 -15.28 -0.75 23.84
CA ARG A 251 -16.18 -0.83 25.01
C ARG A 251 -17.47 -1.63 24.76
N ARG A 252 -18.00 -1.64 23.54
CA ARG A 252 -19.16 -2.49 23.18
C ARG A 252 -18.88 -3.98 23.32
N ALA A 253 -17.65 -4.31 23.62
CA ALA A 253 -17.11 -5.64 23.72
C ALA A 253 -17.00 -6.15 25.17
N ALA A 254 -17.10 -5.27 26.16
CA ALA A 254 -17.14 -5.59 27.57
C ALA A 254 -18.58 -5.70 28.07
#